data_71e46e29ba1e75e180150ec00e71fb6f
#
_entry.id   71e46e29ba1e75e180150ec00e71fb6f
#
_cell.length_a   1.000
_cell.length_b   1.000
_cell.length_c   1.000
_cell.angle_alpha   90.00
_cell.angle_beta   90.00
_cell.angle_gamma   90.00
#
_symmetry.space_group_name_H-M   'P 1'
#
loop_
_entity.id
_entity.type
_entity.pdbx_description
1 polymer ?
#
loop_
_entity_poly.entity_id
_entity_poly.type
_entity_poly.pdbx_seq_one_letter_code
_entity_poly.pdbx_strand_id
1 'polypeptide(L)'
;MKPWIVILLFVIAAGTAAKARAQEKPLEVVPSVDIQRYLGTWYEIATIPQRFQKGCVGVSAHYSLRADGDIDVVNTCRKETLDGKERSVRGKAWIVDKTTNAKLKVRFFWPFSGAYWIIELDKDYQWAVVGHPNRNYLWILCRTQQMDGPLYDDLLKRIAAKGYDLSKIKKTLQPGG
;
A
#
# COMPACT_ATOMS: atom_id res chain seq x y z
N MET A 1 -68.80 -9.18 42.94
CA MET A 1 -67.78 -10.07 42.45
C MET A 1 -67.07 -9.37 41.28
N LYS A 2 -65.85 -8.90 41.44
CA LYS A 2 -65.10 -8.22 40.38
C LYS A 2 -63.98 -9.18 39.91
N PRO A 3 -63.81 -9.43 38.57
CA PRO A 3 -62.71 -10.26 38.05
C PRO A 3 -61.42 -9.45 37.97
N TRP A 4 -60.35 -10.00 38.50
CA TRP A 4 -59.02 -9.45 38.42
C TRP A 4 -58.40 -9.87 37.05
N ILE A 5 -58.10 -8.87 36.22
CA ILE A 5 -57.39 -9.09 34.94
C ILE A 5 -55.91 -9.08 35.27
N VAL A 6 -55.23 -10.23 35.12
CA VAL A 6 -53.78 -10.33 35.21
C VAL A 6 -53.20 -10.00 33.83
N ILE A 7 -52.55 -8.85 33.70
CA ILE A 7 -51.86 -8.46 32.50
C ILE A 7 -50.42 -9.06 32.57
N LEU A 8 -50.18 -10.07 31.77
CA LEU A 8 -48.84 -10.66 31.57
C LEU A 8 -48.03 -9.73 30.64
N LEU A 9 -47.07 -8.98 31.20
CA LEU A 9 -46.09 -8.21 30.42
C LEU A 9 -45.02 -9.17 29.87
N PHE A 10 -45.09 -9.48 28.58
CA PHE A 10 -44.00 -10.12 27.87
C PHE A 10 -42.89 -9.07 27.60
N VAL A 11 -41.78 -9.15 28.34
CA VAL A 11 -40.57 -8.41 28.07
C VAL A 11 -39.83 -9.15 26.94
N ILE A 12 -39.96 -8.65 25.70
CA ILE A 12 -39.15 -9.12 24.58
C ILE A 12 -37.75 -8.50 24.74
N ALA A 13 -36.81 -9.26 25.25
CA ALA A 13 -35.41 -8.90 25.25
C ALA A 13 -34.87 -8.98 23.81
N ALA A 14 -34.87 -7.87 23.09
CA ALA A 14 -34.20 -7.75 21.82
C ALA A 14 -32.68 -7.79 22.06
N GLY A 15 -32.12 -8.99 21.96
CA GLY A 15 -30.68 -9.19 21.97
C GLY A 15 -30.06 -8.54 20.75
N THR A 16 -29.51 -7.34 20.88
CA THR A 16 -28.63 -6.74 19.86
C THR A 16 -27.34 -7.54 19.86
N ALA A 17 -27.22 -8.50 18.92
CA ALA A 17 -25.95 -9.13 18.62
C ALA A 17 -25.04 -8.08 18.00
N ALA A 18 -24.24 -7.41 18.84
CA ALA A 18 -23.14 -6.59 18.38
C ALA A 18 -22.18 -7.53 17.61
N LYS A 19 -22.15 -7.44 16.28
CA LYS A 19 -21.11 -8.07 15.45
C LYS A 19 -19.78 -7.54 15.97
N ALA A 20 -19.08 -8.33 16.76
CA ALA A 20 -17.69 -8.07 17.13
C ALA A 20 -16.90 -7.93 15.81
N ARG A 21 -16.53 -6.69 15.46
CA ARG A 21 -15.64 -6.41 14.36
C ARG A 21 -14.32 -7.05 14.74
N ALA A 22 -13.99 -8.18 14.15
CA ALA A 22 -12.70 -8.80 14.35
C ALA A 22 -11.63 -7.72 14.15
N GLN A 23 -10.84 -7.47 15.20
CA GLN A 23 -9.79 -6.46 15.14
C GLN A 23 -8.77 -6.93 14.10
N GLU A 24 -8.71 -6.25 12.96
CA GLU A 24 -7.77 -6.60 11.90
C GLU A 24 -6.35 -6.62 12.49
N LYS A 25 -5.64 -7.73 12.26
CA LYS A 25 -4.24 -7.85 12.70
C LYS A 25 -3.44 -6.65 12.17
N PRO A 26 -2.61 -6.00 12.99
CA PRO A 26 -1.77 -4.91 12.53
C PRO A 26 -0.96 -5.31 11.29
N LEU A 27 -0.80 -4.39 10.34
CA LEU A 27 -0.01 -4.66 9.16
C LEU A 27 1.46 -4.83 9.56
N GLU A 28 2.01 -5.99 9.28
CA GLU A 28 3.42 -6.30 9.55
C GLU A 28 4.30 -5.80 8.41
N VAL A 29 5.48 -5.30 8.77
CA VAL A 29 6.55 -4.90 7.84
C VAL A 29 7.68 -5.92 7.83
N VAL A 30 8.57 -5.84 6.85
CA VAL A 30 9.78 -6.65 6.83
C VAL A 30 10.68 -6.35 8.04
N PRO A 31 11.46 -7.32 8.52
CA PRO A 31 12.23 -7.17 9.76
C PRO A 31 13.34 -6.10 9.67
N SER A 32 13.86 -5.83 8.48
CA SER A 32 14.91 -4.83 8.28
C SER A 32 15.01 -4.39 6.83
N VAL A 33 15.38 -3.12 6.61
CA VAL A 33 15.66 -2.55 5.29
C VAL A 33 16.99 -1.83 5.32
N ASP A 34 17.90 -2.26 4.45
CA ASP A 34 19.09 -1.49 4.10
C ASP A 34 18.68 -0.38 3.12
N ILE A 35 18.67 0.85 3.59
CA ILE A 35 18.24 2.00 2.79
C ILE A 35 19.12 2.21 1.57
N GLN A 36 20.44 1.98 1.69
CA GLN A 36 21.36 2.16 0.56
C GLN A 36 21.04 1.21 -0.59
N ARG A 37 20.71 -0.04 -0.29
CA ARG A 37 20.27 -1.02 -1.29
C ARG A 37 18.88 -0.71 -1.85
N TYR A 38 18.02 -0.03 -1.07
CA TYR A 38 16.68 0.33 -1.48
C TYR A 38 16.64 1.54 -2.43
N LEU A 39 17.67 2.41 -2.40
CA LEU A 39 17.77 3.57 -3.31
C LEU A 39 17.78 3.17 -4.80
N GLY A 40 17.67 4.15 -5.67
CA GLY A 40 17.64 3.99 -7.12
C GLY A 40 16.23 3.86 -7.68
N THR A 41 16.10 3.29 -8.87
CA THR A 41 14.84 3.24 -9.61
C THR A 41 14.07 1.97 -9.34
N TRP A 42 12.74 2.12 -9.20
CA TRP A 42 11.76 1.07 -9.08
C TRP A 42 10.62 1.32 -10.07
N TYR A 43 10.15 0.27 -10.72
CA TYR A 43 9.01 0.31 -11.64
C TYR A 43 7.77 -0.25 -10.94
N GLU A 44 6.64 0.42 -11.08
CA GLU A 44 5.36 -0.04 -10.53
C GLU A 44 4.79 -1.15 -11.42
N ILE A 45 4.69 -2.37 -10.90
CA ILE A 45 4.11 -3.52 -11.59
C ILE A 45 2.60 -3.57 -11.39
N ALA A 46 2.13 -3.25 -10.18
CA ALA A 46 0.71 -3.18 -9.88
C ALA A 46 0.46 -2.26 -8.68
N THR A 47 -0.75 -1.76 -8.57
CA THR A 47 -1.16 -0.85 -7.50
C THR A 47 -2.64 -1.00 -7.16
N ILE A 48 -3.07 -0.55 -5.98
CA ILE A 48 -4.45 -0.15 -5.74
C ILE A 48 -4.61 1.27 -6.29
N PRO A 49 -5.40 1.50 -7.37
CA PRO A 49 -5.46 2.78 -8.08
C PRO A 49 -5.85 3.95 -7.17
N GLN A 50 -5.13 5.05 -7.31
CA GLN A 50 -5.36 6.28 -6.56
C GLN A 50 -5.74 7.44 -7.48
N ARG A 51 -6.54 8.39 -6.95
CA ARG A 51 -7.00 9.55 -7.75
C ARG A 51 -5.85 10.39 -8.30
N PHE A 52 -4.76 10.51 -7.54
CA PHE A 52 -3.59 11.31 -7.95
C PHE A 52 -2.76 10.63 -9.06
N GLN A 53 -2.91 9.29 -9.26
CA GLN A 53 -2.28 8.52 -10.33
C GLN A 53 -3.23 8.24 -11.51
N LYS A 54 -4.41 8.85 -11.55
CA LYS A 54 -5.40 8.59 -12.62
C LYS A 54 -4.81 8.89 -13.99
N GLY A 55 -4.86 7.88 -14.88
CA GLY A 55 -4.33 7.94 -16.24
C GLY A 55 -2.81 7.84 -16.31
N CYS A 56 -2.10 7.45 -15.24
CA CYS A 56 -0.67 7.17 -15.27
C CYS A 56 -0.40 5.74 -15.75
N VAL A 57 0.52 5.62 -16.70
CA VAL A 57 1.14 4.36 -17.17
C VAL A 57 2.66 4.54 -17.20
N GLY A 58 3.43 3.46 -17.36
CA GLY A 58 4.90 3.54 -17.36
C GLY A 58 5.43 4.16 -16.05
N VAL A 59 4.81 3.82 -14.92
CA VAL A 59 5.09 4.47 -13.63
C VAL A 59 6.41 3.97 -13.07
N SER A 60 7.25 4.90 -12.62
CA SER A 60 8.49 4.63 -11.89
C SER A 60 8.66 5.58 -10.71
N ALA A 61 9.44 5.13 -9.73
CA ALA A 61 9.88 5.93 -8.59
C ALA A 61 11.40 5.89 -8.51
N HIS A 62 12.04 7.03 -8.36
CA HIS A 62 13.48 7.12 -8.11
C HIS A 62 13.73 7.67 -6.72
N TYR A 63 14.53 6.94 -5.93
CA TYR A 63 14.89 7.30 -4.56
C TYR A 63 16.37 7.65 -4.50
N SER A 64 16.71 8.79 -3.89
CA SER A 64 18.09 9.21 -3.65
C SER A 64 18.27 9.77 -2.25
N LEU A 65 19.45 9.53 -1.66
CA LEU A 65 19.75 10.01 -0.32
C LEU A 65 20.02 11.53 -0.36
N ARG A 66 19.46 12.22 0.61
CA ARG A 66 19.67 13.64 0.84
C ARG A 66 20.80 13.86 1.84
N ALA A 67 21.38 15.05 1.84
CA ALA A 67 22.40 15.45 2.80
C ALA A 67 21.91 15.46 4.27
N ASP A 68 20.59 15.66 4.47
CA ASP A 68 19.94 15.63 5.79
C ASP A 68 19.59 14.21 6.29
N GLY A 69 19.94 13.18 5.53
CA GLY A 69 19.67 11.76 5.84
C GLY A 69 18.26 11.29 5.44
N ASP A 70 17.41 12.17 4.97
CA ASP A 70 16.12 11.82 4.39
C ASP A 70 16.27 11.36 2.93
N ILE A 71 15.18 11.01 2.27
CA ILE A 71 15.16 10.44 0.92
C ILE A 71 14.37 11.36 -0.01
N ASP A 72 14.99 11.82 -1.10
CA ASP A 72 14.27 12.42 -2.22
C ASP A 72 13.54 11.32 -2.99
N VAL A 73 12.29 11.59 -3.36
CA VAL A 73 11.44 10.69 -4.13
C VAL A 73 10.99 11.42 -5.38
N VAL A 74 11.32 10.88 -6.55
CA VAL A 74 10.82 11.39 -7.83
C VAL A 74 9.95 10.31 -8.47
N ASN A 75 8.64 10.52 -8.49
CA ASN A 75 7.72 9.66 -9.21
C ASN A 75 7.51 10.21 -10.63
N THR A 76 7.62 9.33 -11.61
CA THR A 76 7.43 9.66 -13.03
C THR A 76 6.40 8.73 -13.63
N CYS A 77 5.55 9.25 -14.51
CA CYS A 77 4.63 8.45 -15.31
C CYS A 77 4.35 9.10 -16.67
N ARG A 78 3.75 8.35 -17.58
CA ARG A 78 3.22 8.85 -18.84
C ARG A 78 1.70 8.91 -18.79
N LYS A 79 1.11 9.90 -19.44
CA LYS A 79 -0.34 10.12 -19.38
C LYS A 79 -1.05 9.24 -20.42
N GLU A 80 -1.93 8.36 -19.95
CA GLU A 80 -2.86 7.51 -20.69
C GLU A 80 -2.19 6.44 -21.58
N THR A 81 -1.11 6.77 -22.27
CA THR A 81 -0.36 5.84 -23.14
C THR A 81 1.13 5.92 -22.86
N LEU A 82 1.88 4.89 -23.27
CA LEU A 82 3.34 4.84 -23.10
C LEU A 82 4.08 5.94 -23.89
N ASP A 83 3.45 6.45 -24.95
CA ASP A 83 3.95 7.59 -25.75
C ASP A 83 3.39 8.93 -25.23
N GLY A 84 2.51 8.88 -24.23
CA GLY A 84 1.88 10.05 -23.68
C GLY A 84 2.86 11.00 -23.00
N LYS A 85 2.40 12.23 -22.74
CA LYS A 85 3.21 13.25 -22.08
C LYS A 85 3.72 12.77 -20.74
N GLU A 86 5.03 12.87 -20.53
CA GLU A 86 5.66 12.57 -19.25
C GLU A 86 5.26 13.59 -18.18
N ARG A 87 5.02 13.08 -16.98
CA ARG A 87 4.78 13.84 -15.77
C ARG A 87 5.67 13.33 -14.66
N SER A 88 6.22 14.22 -13.88
CA SER A 88 6.92 13.86 -12.66
C SER A 88 6.48 14.72 -11.50
N VAL A 89 6.59 14.14 -10.30
CA VAL A 89 6.36 14.83 -9.03
C VAL A 89 7.49 14.47 -8.08
N ARG A 90 8.03 15.49 -7.41
CA ARG A 90 9.07 15.31 -6.42
C ARG A 90 8.49 15.38 -5.03
N GLY A 91 8.93 14.48 -4.17
CA GLY A 91 8.57 14.41 -2.77
C GLY A 91 9.77 14.10 -1.90
N LYS A 92 9.51 14.00 -0.61
CA LYS A 92 10.49 13.66 0.42
C LYS A 92 9.94 12.53 1.27
N ALA A 93 10.76 11.53 1.56
CA ALA A 93 10.45 10.48 2.52
C ALA A 93 11.45 10.48 3.67
N TRP A 94 10.99 10.05 4.85
CA TRP A 94 11.82 9.91 6.05
C TRP A 94 11.42 8.67 6.84
N ILE A 95 12.40 8.09 7.49
CA ILE A 95 12.24 6.90 8.32
C ILE A 95 11.57 7.29 9.65
N VAL A 96 10.50 6.59 10.02
CA VAL A 96 9.80 6.77 11.31
C VAL A 96 10.07 5.63 12.29
N ASP A 97 10.49 4.46 11.80
CA ASP A 97 10.90 3.33 12.61
C ASP A 97 12.36 2.97 12.29
N LYS A 98 13.27 3.46 13.12
CA LYS A 98 14.71 3.24 12.98
C LYS A 98 15.16 1.81 13.36
N THR A 99 14.27 1.01 13.94
CA THR A 99 14.58 -0.38 14.30
C THR A 99 14.64 -1.27 13.07
N THR A 100 13.65 -1.11 12.19
CA THR A 100 13.54 -1.91 10.97
C THR A 100 13.89 -1.13 9.70
N ASN A 101 13.82 0.22 9.72
CA ASN A 101 13.83 1.12 8.56
C ASN A 101 12.71 0.82 7.55
N ALA A 102 11.75 -0.04 7.89
CA ALA A 102 10.69 -0.47 6.97
C ALA A 102 9.45 0.41 7.01
N LYS A 103 9.32 1.27 8.03
CA LYS A 103 8.22 2.24 8.13
C LYS A 103 8.73 3.63 7.85
N LEU A 104 8.29 4.18 6.74
CA LEU A 104 8.58 5.54 6.33
C LEU A 104 7.28 6.35 6.25
N LYS A 105 7.43 7.67 6.20
CA LYS A 105 6.42 8.60 5.70
C LYS A 105 6.91 9.24 4.42
N VAL A 106 6.00 9.52 3.50
CA VAL A 106 6.29 10.23 2.25
C VAL A 106 5.38 11.46 2.12
N ARG A 107 5.91 12.56 1.60
CA ARG A 107 5.21 13.82 1.38
C ARG A 107 5.55 14.38 0.01
N PHE A 108 4.53 14.59 -0.80
CA PHE A 108 4.63 15.29 -2.08
C PHE A 108 4.12 16.74 -1.98
N PHE A 109 3.14 17.00 -1.12
CA PHE A 109 2.54 18.32 -0.94
C PHE A 109 2.39 18.62 0.55
N TRP A 110 2.94 19.75 1.00
CA TRP A 110 2.77 20.21 2.37
C TRP A 110 1.31 20.65 2.62
N PRO A 111 0.68 20.33 3.78
CA PRO A 111 1.25 19.65 4.95
C PRO A 111 1.04 18.12 4.96
N PHE A 112 0.48 17.52 3.90
CA PHE A 112 0.02 16.14 3.88
C PHE A 112 1.16 15.14 3.70
N SER A 113 1.18 14.11 4.53
CA SER A 113 2.09 12.96 4.38
C SER A 113 1.33 11.65 4.52
N GLY A 114 1.78 10.62 3.81
CA GLY A 114 1.25 9.26 3.86
C GLY A 114 2.23 8.27 4.48
N ALA A 115 1.72 7.19 5.05
CA ALA A 115 2.53 6.06 5.46
C ALA A 115 3.04 5.31 4.22
N TYR A 116 4.31 4.92 4.25
CA TYR A 116 5.00 4.13 3.24
C TYR A 116 5.70 2.98 3.96
N TRP A 117 5.01 1.83 4.03
CA TRP A 117 5.49 0.68 4.80
C TRP A 117 5.94 -0.43 3.86
N ILE A 118 7.19 -0.85 3.96
CA ILE A 118 7.73 -1.96 3.16
C ILE A 118 7.29 -3.25 3.85
N ILE A 119 6.31 -3.94 3.25
CA ILE A 119 5.64 -5.10 3.84
C ILE A 119 6.15 -6.43 3.29
N GLU A 120 6.75 -6.43 2.10
CA GLU A 120 7.53 -7.51 1.51
C GLU A 120 8.74 -6.92 0.79
N LEU A 121 9.85 -7.65 0.80
CA LEU A 121 11.09 -7.23 0.14
C LEU A 121 11.91 -8.45 -0.24
N ASP A 122 12.41 -8.47 -1.45
CA ASP A 122 13.34 -9.48 -1.91
C ASP A 122 14.69 -9.37 -1.18
N LYS A 123 15.31 -10.51 -0.89
CA LYS A 123 16.64 -10.57 -0.24
C LYS A 123 17.72 -9.86 -1.06
N ASP A 124 17.59 -9.85 -2.38
CA ASP A 124 18.50 -9.19 -3.32
C ASP A 124 17.99 -7.83 -3.79
N TYR A 125 16.87 -7.33 -3.20
CA TYR A 125 16.25 -6.03 -3.50
C TYR A 125 15.80 -5.88 -4.96
N GLN A 126 15.37 -6.98 -5.60
CA GLN A 126 14.86 -6.95 -6.97
C GLN A 126 13.39 -6.57 -7.05
N TRP A 127 12.61 -6.85 -5.99
CA TRP A 127 11.21 -6.46 -5.90
C TRP A 127 10.85 -6.07 -4.46
N ALA A 128 9.79 -5.28 -4.32
CA ALA A 128 9.25 -4.88 -3.03
C ALA A 128 7.72 -4.73 -3.11
N VAL A 129 7.04 -4.94 -1.99
CA VAL A 129 5.64 -4.56 -1.82
C VAL A 129 5.56 -3.47 -0.76
N VAL A 130 4.95 -2.37 -1.12
CA VAL A 130 4.74 -1.23 -0.24
C VAL A 130 3.26 -1.12 0.07
N GLY A 131 2.94 -0.94 1.34
CA GLY A 131 1.57 -0.86 1.82
C GLY A 131 1.33 0.32 2.77
N HIS A 132 0.08 0.50 3.12
CA HIS A 132 -0.39 1.46 4.11
C HIS A 132 -1.17 0.72 5.21
N PRO A 133 -1.07 1.09 6.50
CA PRO A 133 -1.71 0.36 7.61
C PRO A 133 -3.23 0.21 7.49
N ASN A 134 -3.92 1.10 6.76
CA ASN A 134 -5.36 0.97 6.50
C ASN A 134 -5.71 0.08 5.28
N ARG A 135 -4.70 -0.50 4.60
CA ARG A 135 -4.84 -1.37 3.42
C ARG A 135 -5.57 -0.76 2.21
N ASN A 136 -5.72 0.56 2.18
CA ASN A 136 -6.30 1.27 1.02
C ASN A 136 -5.28 1.66 -0.04
N TYR A 137 -3.98 1.46 0.22
CA TYR A 137 -2.88 1.80 -0.67
C TYR A 137 -1.91 0.62 -0.72
N LEU A 138 -1.50 0.27 -1.93
CA LEU A 138 -0.52 -0.79 -2.16
C LEU A 138 0.18 -0.53 -3.49
N TRP A 139 1.48 -0.84 -3.53
CA TRP A 139 2.31 -0.84 -4.73
C TRP A 139 3.16 -2.10 -4.74
N ILE A 140 3.18 -2.80 -5.87
CA ILE A 140 4.15 -3.86 -6.17
C ILE A 140 5.19 -3.24 -7.08
N LEU A 141 6.44 -3.23 -6.63
CA LEU A 141 7.57 -2.59 -7.28
C LEU A 141 8.59 -3.63 -7.72
N CYS A 142 9.27 -3.37 -8.85
CA CYS A 142 10.34 -4.21 -9.36
C CYS A 142 11.49 -3.33 -9.89
N ARG A 143 12.71 -3.88 -9.91
CA ARG A 143 13.86 -3.22 -10.55
C ARG A 143 13.79 -3.26 -12.06
N THR A 144 13.01 -4.15 -12.61
CA THR A 144 12.72 -4.26 -14.06
C THR A 144 11.29 -3.84 -14.34
N GLN A 145 11.01 -3.41 -15.56
CA GLN A 145 9.67 -3.01 -16.01
C GLN A 145 8.70 -4.20 -16.09
N GLN A 146 9.21 -5.42 -16.07
CA GLN A 146 8.43 -6.66 -16.08
C GLN A 146 8.76 -7.49 -14.85
N MET A 147 7.77 -8.23 -14.37
CA MET A 147 7.91 -9.18 -13.27
C MET A 147 7.48 -10.57 -13.74
N ASP A 148 8.21 -11.58 -13.31
CA ASP A 148 7.86 -12.98 -13.58
C ASP A 148 6.45 -13.31 -13.06
N GLY A 149 5.66 -14.03 -13.88
CA GLY A 149 4.28 -14.35 -13.57
C GLY A 149 4.11 -15.17 -12.28
N PRO A 150 4.79 -16.30 -12.12
CA PRO A 150 4.80 -17.08 -10.88
C PRO A 150 5.16 -16.25 -9.64
N LEU A 151 6.15 -15.36 -9.71
CA LEU A 151 6.49 -14.45 -8.63
C LEU A 151 5.35 -13.48 -8.32
N TYR A 152 4.75 -12.88 -9.34
CA TYR A 152 3.60 -11.99 -9.16
C TYR A 152 2.44 -12.70 -8.44
N ASP A 153 2.11 -13.91 -8.84
CA ASP A 153 1.03 -14.71 -8.25
C ASP A 153 1.33 -15.09 -6.78
N ASP A 154 2.59 -15.40 -6.46
CA ASP A 154 3.02 -15.65 -5.08
C ASP A 154 2.90 -14.39 -4.21
N LEU A 155 3.31 -13.23 -4.74
CA LEU A 155 3.15 -11.96 -4.04
C LEU A 155 1.67 -11.63 -3.78
N LEU A 156 0.77 -11.90 -4.71
CA LEU A 156 -0.67 -11.71 -4.48
C LEU A 156 -1.19 -12.57 -3.32
N LYS A 157 -0.73 -13.83 -3.20
CA LYS A 157 -1.10 -14.70 -2.06
C LYS A 157 -0.61 -14.12 -0.73
N ARG A 158 0.65 -13.64 -0.66
CA ARG A 158 1.21 -13.00 0.54
C ARG A 158 0.47 -11.71 0.89
N ILE A 159 0.13 -10.89 -0.09
CA ILE A 159 -0.64 -9.66 0.05
C ILE A 159 -2.05 -9.96 0.60
N ALA A 160 -2.72 -11.00 0.10
CA ALA A 160 -4.02 -11.45 0.62
C ALA A 160 -3.92 -11.89 2.09
N ALA A 161 -2.86 -12.65 2.45
CA ALA A 161 -2.61 -13.07 3.83
C ALA A 161 -2.40 -11.89 4.79
N LYS A 162 -1.97 -10.72 4.28
CA LYS A 162 -1.85 -9.48 5.05
C LYS A 162 -3.17 -8.66 5.10
N GLY A 163 -4.27 -9.21 4.57
CA GLY A 163 -5.61 -8.63 4.65
C GLY A 163 -5.94 -7.60 3.56
N TYR A 164 -5.20 -7.57 2.46
CA TYR A 164 -5.56 -6.74 1.30
C TYR A 164 -6.62 -7.40 0.43
N ASP A 165 -7.52 -6.60 -0.10
CA ASP A 165 -8.52 -7.00 -1.08
C ASP A 165 -7.89 -7.02 -2.49
N LEU A 166 -7.61 -8.22 -3.01
CA LEU A 166 -6.96 -8.41 -4.30
C LEU A 166 -7.78 -7.88 -5.48
N SER A 167 -9.11 -7.80 -5.35
CA SER A 167 -9.98 -7.28 -6.43
C SER A 167 -9.70 -5.81 -6.76
N LYS A 168 -9.10 -5.08 -5.82
CA LYS A 168 -8.71 -3.67 -5.97
C LYS A 168 -7.38 -3.47 -6.67
N ILE A 169 -6.54 -4.52 -6.76
CA ILE A 169 -5.20 -4.42 -7.35
C ILE A 169 -5.32 -4.43 -8.88
N LYS A 170 -4.65 -3.51 -9.53
CA LYS A 170 -4.58 -3.40 -11.00
C LYS A 170 -3.11 -3.41 -11.44
N LYS A 171 -2.83 -4.18 -12.49
CA LYS A 171 -1.52 -4.11 -13.16
C LYS A 171 -1.33 -2.74 -13.78
N THR A 172 -0.13 -2.21 -13.66
CA THR A 172 0.30 -0.97 -14.31
C THR A 172 0.90 -1.32 -15.67
N LEU A 173 0.44 -0.66 -16.72
CA LEU A 173 1.03 -0.83 -18.05
C LEU A 173 2.46 -0.31 -18.02
N GLN A 174 3.41 -1.17 -18.40
CA GLN A 174 4.83 -0.86 -18.53
C GLN A 174 5.30 -1.18 -19.95
N PRO A 175 6.37 -0.53 -20.46
CA PRO A 175 6.98 -0.89 -21.73
C PRO A 175 7.37 -2.38 -21.77
N GLY A 176 7.10 -3.05 -22.90
CA GLY A 176 7.43 -4.47 -23.11
C GLY A 176 6.44 -5.46 -22.47
N GLY A 177 5.28 -4.99 -22.00
CA GLY A 177 4.20 -5.82 -21.41
C GLY A 177 2.99 -5.95 -22.33
#